data_35a437ae6291f9970732f03dfee9c426
#
_entry.id   35a437ae6291f9970732f03dfee9c426
#
_cell.length_a   1.000
_cell.length_b   1.000
_cell.length_c   1.000
_cell.angle_alpha   90.00
_cell.angle_beta   90.00
_cell.angle_gamma   90.00
#
_symmetry.space_group_name_H-M   'P 1'
#
loop_
_entity.id
_entity.type
_entity.pdbx_description
1 polymer ?
#
loop_
_entity_poly.entity_id
_entity_poly.type
_entity_poly.pdbx_seq_one_letter_code
_entity_poly.pdbx_strand_id
1 'polypeptide(L)'
;EWNEERLADKVVTEHGDFAAYYAVNVEENEGGIGSIPVTVNLMNEWGVTAEQIQADAVAADRNRGVVLMDMNEMIKSMIFGEEAENLLNEKLNVEAMENPMFCLSNAQKMNGASLLLQEDIRKQIGECLGSNYFVLPSSIHEVLILPDNGMFEVPELNAMVQEVNETQVERQEQLSDKVQFCDGKTAVMENAERREARLEKEKAAEKATGRTEAKGGIHGKLEKAKAEIKAKGTDTIPKNRAKDLASVL
;
A
#
# COMPACT_ATOMS: atom_id res chain seq x y z
N GLU A 1 5.47 1.02 21.91
CA GLU A 1 6.17 0.89 23.23
C GLU A 1 7.14 -0.30 23.26
N TRP A 2 6.69 -1.55 23.01
CA TRP A 2 7.56 -2.75 23.09
C TRP A 2 8.77 -2.69 22.13
N ASN A 3 8.61 -2.22 20.93
CA ASN A 3 9.68 -2.11 19.94
C ASN A 3 10.59 -0.90 20.19
N GLU A 4 10.08 0.17 20.79
CA GLU A 4 10.87 1.38 21.10
C GLU A 4 12.02 1.10 22.07
N GLU A 5 11.77 0.34 23.15
CA GLU A 5 12.83 -0.04 24.10
C GLU A 5 13.88 -0.95 23.45
N ARG A 6 13.45 -1.88 22.58
CA ARG A 6 14.37 -2.80 21.88
C ARG A 6 15.24 -2.11 20.83
N LEU A 7 14.79 -0.97 20.32
CA LEU A 7 15.46 -0.24 19.24
C LEU A 7 16.25 0.97 19.73
N ALA A 8 16.17 1.33 21.01
CA ALA A 8 16.70 2.58 21.55
C ALA A 8 18.19 2.81 21.33
N ASP A 9 19.01 1.74 21.30
CA ASP A 9 20.45 1.79 21.09
C ASP A 9 20.89 1.40 19.67
N LYS A 10 19.96 1.05 18.80
CA LYS A 10 20.24 0.52 17.45
C LYS A 10 20.20 1.59 16.38
N VAL A 11 20.89 1.33 15.29
CA VAL A 11 20.72 2.12 14.07
C VAL A 11 19.40 1.73 13.42
N VAL A 12 18.49 2.70 13.30
CA VAL A 12 17.12 2.50 12.83
C VAL A 12 16.81 3.45 11.67
N THR A 13 16.08 2.95 10.67
CA THR A 13 15.43 3.77 9.64
C THR A 13 13.91 3.57 9.69
N GLU A 14 13.19 4.68 9.57
CA GLU A 14 11.72 4.67 9.57
C GLU A 14 11.17 4.53 8.15
N HIS A 15 10.17 3.67 8.00
CA HIS A 15 9.48 3.38 6.74
C HIS A 15 7.96 3.37 6.95
N GLY A 16 7.37 4.54 7.16
CA GLY A 16 5.94 4.65 7.46
C GLY A 16 5.60 4.04 8.83
N ASP A 17 4.84 2.95 8.84
CA ASP A 17 4.47 2.24 10.07
C ASP A 17 5.54 1.22 10.52
N PHE A 18 6.59 1.04 9.75
CA PHE A 18 7.68 0.11 10.03
C PHE A 18 8.95 0.84 10.44
N ALA A 19 9.76 0.15 11.23
CA ALA A 19 11.12 0.56 11.55
C ALA A 19 12.07 -0.59 11.21
N ALA A 20 13.08 -0.33 10.39
CA ALA A 20 14.13 -1.29 10.11
C ALA A 20 15.33 -1.04 11.03
N TYR A 21 15.83 -2.07 11.67
CA TYR A 21 17.14 -2.07 12.29
C TYR A 21 18.06 -3.05 11.57
N TYR A 22 19.35 -2.89 11.76
CA TYR A 22 20.37 -3.63 11.01
C TYR A 22 21.12 -4.59 11.91
N ALA A 23 21.55 -5.72 11.35
CA ALA A 23 22.37 -6.69 12.06
C ALA A 23 23.46 -7.25 11.14
N VAL A 24 24.61 -7.59 11.71
CA VAL A 24 25.68 -8.32 11.02
C VAL A 24 25.51 -9.80 11.33
N ASN A 25 25.45 -10.61 10.29
CA ASN A 25 25.47 -12.05 10.44
C ASN A 25 26.90 -12.50 10.72
N VAL A 26 27.09 -13.19 11.83
CA VAL A 26 28.40 -13.65 12.30
C VAL A 26 28.60 -15.15 12.09
N GLU A 27 27.50 -15.90 12.03
CA GLU A 27 27.51 -17.35 11.86
C GLU A 27 26.25 -17.78 11.12
N GLU A 28 26.41 -18.68 10.18
CA GLU A 28 25.31 -19.36 9.48
C GLU A 28 25.59 -20.85 9.51
N ASN A 29 24.72 -21.61 10.16
CA ASN A 29 24.82 -23.06 10.29
C ASN A 29 23.43 -23.71 10.29
N GLU A 30 23.38 -25.04 10.38
CA GLU A 30 22.12 -25.79 10.41
C GLU A 30 21.17 -25.40 11.57
N GLY A 31 21.69 -24.77 12.62
CA GLY A 31 20.92 -24.27 13.76
C GLY A 31 20.34 -22.87 13.58
N GLY A 32 20.67 -22.18 12.47
CA GLY A 32 20.19 -20.84 12.17
C GLY A 32 21.30 -19.81 11.89
N ILE A 33 20.91 -18.55 11.90
CA ILE A 33 21.80 -17.40 11.66
C ILE A 33 22.06 -16.69 12.99
N GLY A 34 23.31 -16.73 13.44
CA GLY A 34 23.79 -15.87 14.54
C GLY A 34 23.98 -14.45 14.02
N SER A 35 23.36 -13.47 14.67
CA SER A 35 23.45 -12.08 14.25
C SER A 35 23.69 -11.12 15.42
N ILE A 36 24.45 -10.05 15.16
CA ILE A 36 24.72 -8.98 16.13
C ILE A 36 24.04 -7.71 15.64
N PRO A 37 23.07 -7.14 16.41
CA PRO A 37 22.45 -5.88 16.04
C PRO A 37 23.47 -4.73 15.97
N VAL A 38 23.37 -3.90 14.94
CA VAL A 38 24.23 -2.73 14.76
C VAL A 38 23.71 -1.61 15.67
N THR A 39 24.49 -1.32 16.71
CA THR A 39 24.21 -0.21 17.61
C THR A 39 24.82 1.09 17.09
N VAL A 40 24.34 2.22 17.59
CA VAL A 40 24.91 3.55 17.30
C VAL A 40 26.40 3.62 17.70
N ASN A 41 26.78 2.93 18.79
CA ASN A 41 28.18 2.86 19.22
C ASN A 41 29.04 2.11 18.20
N LEU A 42 28.61 0.92 17.73
CA LEU A 42 29.31 0.17 16.72
C LEU A 42 29.45 0.95 15.41
N MET A 43 28.39 1.62 14.97
CA MET A 43 28.40 2.48 13.79
C MET A 43 29.48 3.56 13.90
N ASN A 44 29.58 4.22 15.08
CA ASN A 44 30.58 5.25 15.35
C ASN A 44 32.01 4.68 15.40
N GLU A 45 32.20 3.51 16.00
CA GLU A 45 33.51 2.83 16.05
C GLU A 45 33.98 2.42 14.66
N TRP A 46 33.08 1.99 13.79
CA TRP A 46 33.41 1.65 12.41
C TRP A 46 33.61 2.88 11.51
N GLY A 47 33.21 4.05 11.96
CA GLY A 47 33.32 5.30 11.19
C GLY A 47 32.44 5.34 9.94
N VAL A 48 31.33 4.62 9.97
CA VAL A 48 30.33 4.55 8.87
C VAL A 48 29.07 5.34 9.20
N THR A 49 28.27 5.67 8.18
CA THR A 49 26.99 6.37 8.37
C THR A 49 25.82 5.38 8.36
N ALA A 50 24.65 5.82 8.85
CA ALA A 50 23.44 5.03 8.80
C ALA A 50 23.01 4.70 7.35
N GLU A 51 23.24 5.64 6.42
CA GLU A 51 22.95 5.43 4.99
C GLU A 51 23.85 4.38 4.37
N GLN A 52 25.13 4.30 4.77
CA GLN A 52 26.03 3.25 4.32
C GLN A 52 25.59 1.89 4.84
N ILE A 53 25.25 1.79 6.13
CA ILE A 53 24.71 0.56 6.72
C ILE A 53 23.44 0.11 6.01
N GLN A 54 22.52 1.03 5.73
CA GLN A 54 21.30 0.75 4.98
C GLN A 54 21.59 0.23 3.57
N ALA A 55 22.50 0.90 2.85
CA ALA A 55 22.85 0.49 1.50
C ALA A 55 23.47 -0.91 1.45
N ASP A 56 24.37 -1.22 2.40
CA ASP A 56 25.00 -2.53 2.52
C ASP A 56 23.97 -3.62 2.90
N ALA A 57 23.05 -3.32 3.80
CA ALA A 57 21.98 -4.24 4.19
C ALA A 57 21.02 -4.53 3.03
N VAL A 58 20.61 -3.52 2.26
CA VAL A 58 19.80 -3.69 1.04
C VAL A 58 20.50 -4.57 0.02
N ALA A 59 21.80 -4.35 -0.20
CA ALA A 59 22.59 -5.18 -1.11
C ALA A 59 22.72 -6.64 -0.60
N ALA A 60 22.92 -6.83 0.69
CA ALA A 60 22.98 -8.15 1.32
C ALA A 60 21.65 -8.91 1.21
N ASP A 61 20.52 -8.25 1.45
CA ASP A 61 19.19 -8.85 1.31
C ASP A 61 18.93 -9.33 -0.14
N ARG A 62 19.31 -8.53 -1.12
CA ARG A 62 19.20 -8.91 -2.54
C ARG A 62 20.05 -10.13 -2.90
N ASN A 63 21.25 -10.22 -2.34
CA ASN A 63 22.14 -11.36 -2.56
C ASN A 63 21.58 -12.68 -1.99
N ARG A 64 20.66 -12.61 -1.01
CA ARG A 64 19.93 -13.78 -0.50
C ARG A 64 18.82 -14.26 -1.44
N GLY A 65 18.57 -13.52 -2.52
CA GLY A 65 17.50 -13.78 -3.47
C GLY A 65 16.13 -13.32 -2.96
N VAL A 66 15.34 -12.77 -3.87
CA VAL A 66 13.97 -12.34 -3.60
C VAL A 66 13.04 -13.42 -4.14
N VAL A 67 12.10 -13.88 -3.33
CA VAL A 67 11.17 -14.93 -3.71
C VAL A 67 9.73 -14.51 -3.41
N LEU A 68 8.89 -14.57 -4.43
CA LEU A 68 7.44 -14.46 -4.33
C LEU A 68 6.83 -15.80 -4.71
N MET A 69 6.13 -16.44 -3.79
CA MET A 69 5.56 -17.79 -3.99
C MET A 69 4.05 -17.77 -3.81
N ASP A 70 3.33 -18.59 -4.56
CA ASP A 70 1.94 -18.91 -4.22
C ASP A 70 1.87 -19.61 -2.87
N MET A 71 0.92 -19.22 -2.01
CA MET A 71 0.82 -19.73 -0.65
C MET A 71 0.49 -21.23 -0.62
N ASN A 72 -0.36 -21.72 -1.55
CA ASN A 72 -0.71 -23.13 -1.62
C ASN A 72 0.50 -23.97 -2.08
N GLU A 73 1.27 -23.46 -3.04
CA GLU A 73 2.50 -24.13 -3.51
C GLU A 73 3.56 -24.12 -2.41
N MET A 74 3.68 -23.05 -1.63
CA MET A 74 4.58 -23.00 -0.47
C MET A 74 4.21 -24.06 0.58
N ILE A 75 2.91 -24.22 0.89
CA ILE A 75 2.43 -25.26 1.83
C ILE A 75 2.72 -26.66 1.28
N LYS A 76 2.47 -26.90 -0.01
CA LYS A 76 2.79 -28.19 -0.65
C LYS A 76 4.29 -28.47 -0.58
N SER A 77 5.14 -27.46 -0.83
CA SER A 77 6.59 -27.62 -0.75
C SER A 77 7.06 -28.02 0.64
N MET A 78 6.44 -27.48 1.68
CA MET A 78 6.76 -27.86 3.08
C MET A 78 6.34 -29.30 3.43
N ILE A 79 5.23 -29.77 2.86
CA ILE A 79 4.70 -31.11 3.16
C ILE A 79 5.41 -32.20 2.33
N PHE A 80 5.66 -31.94 1.06
CA PHE A 80 6.13 -32.95 0.10
C PHE A 80 7.62 -32.78 -0.28
N GLY A 81 8.28 -31.69 0.17
CA GLY A 81 9.68 -31.41 -0.16
C GLY A 81 9.91 -30.96 -1.61
N GLU A 82 8.86 -30.52 -2.30
CA GLU A 82 8.95 -29.97 -3.65
C GLU A 82 9.42 -28.50 -3.56
N GLU A 83 10.16 -28.03 -4.58
CA GLU A 83 10.52 -26.59 -4.63
C GLU A 83 9.34 -25.77 -5.16
N ALA A 84 8.93 -24.76 -4.41
CA ALA A 84 7.94 -23.80 -4.87
C ALA A 84 8.58 -22.84 -5.88
N GLU A 85 7.85 -22.52 -6.97
CA GLU A 85 8.30 -21.63 -8.02
C GLU A 85 8.35 -20.19 -7.54
N ASN A 86 9.40 -19.45 -7.95
CA ASN A 86 9.51 -18.01 -7.73
C ASN A 86 8.77 -17.26 -8.84
N LEU A 87 7.66 -16.62 -8.49
CA LEU A 87 6.74 -15.97 -9.40
C LEU A 87 7.08 -14.49 -9.69
N LEU A 88 8.09 -13.91 -9.03
CA LEU A 88 8.34 -12.46 -9.05
C LEU A 88 8.55 -11.88 -10.45
N ASN A 89 9.05 -12.69 -11.40
CA ASN A 89 9.28 -12.27 -12.80
C ASN A 89 8.17 -12.70 -13.76
N GLU A 90 7.13 -13.34 -13.25
CA GLU A 90 6.00 -13.82 -14.03
C GLU A 90 4.91 -12.74 -14.15
N LYS A 91 4.05 -12.87 -15.16
CA LYS A 91 2.81 -12.09 -15.25
C LYS A 91 1.64 -13.00 -14.92
N LEU A 92 1.08 -12.80 -13.74
CA LEU A 92 0.02 -13.64 -13.24
C LEU A 92 -1.35 -13.14 -13.71
N ASN A 93 -2.25 -14.08 -13.98
CA ASN A 93 -3.65 -13.80 -14.15
C ASN A 93 -4.40 -14.05 -12.85
N VAL A 94 -4.26 -13.10 -11.91
CA VAL A 94 -4.83 -13.23 -10.55
C VAL A 94 -6.35 -13.33 -10.54
N GLU A 95 -7.04 -12.83 -11.57
CA GLU A 95 -8.51 -12.93 -11.72
C GLU A 95 -8.98 -14.37 -12.01
N ALA A 96 -8.11 -15.19 -12.58
CA ALA A 96 -8.39 -16.59 -12.87
C ALA A 96 -7.98 -17.54 -11.72
N MET A 97 -7.33 -17.02 -10.68
CA MET A 97 -6.89 -17.81 -9.53
C MET A 97 -7.98 -17.88 -8.47
N GLU A 98 -8.12 -19.03 -7.86
CA GLU A 98 -9.00 -19.23 -6.70
C GLU A 98 -8.24 -18.79 -5.43
N ASN A 99 -8.70 -17.72 -4.77
CA ASN A 99 -8.10 -17.17 -3.55
C ASN A 99 -6.59 -16.89 -3.67
N PRO A 100 -6.17 -16.01 -4.61
CA PRO A 100 -4.75 -15.72 -4.81
C PRO A 100 -4.14 -15.07 -3.57
N MET A 101 -3.18 -15.74 -2.98
CA MET A 101 -2.40 -15.27 -1.84
C MET A 101 -0.95 -15.70 -2.04
N PHE A 102 -0.03 -14.76 -1.85
CA PHE A 102 1.38 -14.98 -2.08
C PHE A 102 2.19 -14.68 -0.83
N CYS A 103 3.35 -15.31 -0.73
CA CYS A 103 4.33 -15.09 0.32
C CYS A 103 5.57 -14.42 -0.27
N LEU A 104 5.95 -13.25 0.23
CA LEU A 104 7.20 -12.58 -0.07
C LEU A 104 8.22 -12.89 1.01
N SER A 105 9.35 -13.46 0.62
CA SER A 105 10.49 -13.70 1.49
C SER A 105 11.79 -13.76 0.68
N ASN A 106 12.91 -14.10 1.32
CA ASN A 106 14.15 -14.47 0.63
C ASN A 106 14.28 -16.00 0.53
N ALA A 107 15.28 -16.47 -0.23
CA ALA A 107 15.50 -17.91 -0.43
C ALA A 107 15.81 -18.66 0.88
N GLN A 108 16.32 -17.99 1.91
CA GLN A 108 16.60 -18.57 3.23
C GLN A 108 15.40 -18.58 4.16
N LYS A 109 14.31 -17.87 3.81
CA LYS A 109 13.11 -17.66 4.64
C LYS A 109 13.42 -17.07 6.03
N MET A 110 14.42 -16.19 6.09
CA MET A 110 14.91 -15.55 7.33
C MET A 110 15.00 -14.05 7.15
N ASN A 111 14.24 -13.30 7.96
CA ASN A 111 14.18 -11.83 7.93
C ASN A 111 13.80 -11.25 6.55
N GLY A 112 13.05 -12.02 5.75
CA GLY A 112 12.71 -11.65 4.36
C GLY A 112 11.69 -10.53 4.24
N ALA A 113 10.97 -10.18 5.30
CA ALA A 113 10.03 -9.07 5.31
C ALA A 113 10.69 -7.71 5.02
N SER A 114 12.00 -7.56 5.26
CA SER A 114 12.79 -6.36 4.92
C SER A 114 12.75 -6.02 3.42
N LEU A 115 12.57 -7.01 2.55
CA LEU A 115 12.43 -6.84 1.10
C LEU A 115 11.25 -5.94 0.73
N LEU A 116 10.19 -5.94 1.55
CA LEU A 116 9.04 -5.06 1.35
C LEU A 116 9.41 -3.57 1.41
N LEU A 117 10.47 -3.19 2.12
CA LEU A 117 10.91 -1.81 2.25
C LEU A 117 11.56 -1.27 0.97
N GLN A 118 11.94 -2.14 0.03
CA GLN A 118 12.57 -1.78 -1.24
C GLN A 118 11.50 -1.44 -2.29
N GLU A 119 11.53 -0.22 -2.82
CA GLU A 119 10.53 0.28 -3.77
C GLU A 119 10.47 -0.54 -5.06
N ASP A 120 11.61 -0.92 -5.60
CA ASP A 120 11.71 -1.72 -6.83
C ASP A 120 11.11 -3.12 -6.65
N ILE A 121 11.23 -3.74 -5.47
CA ILE A 121 10.58 -5.02 -5.16
C ILE A 121 9.07 -4.84 -5.12
N ARG A 122 8.58 -3.80 -4.44
CA ARG A 122 7.13 -3.50 -4.44
C ARG A 122 6.58 -3.26 -5.85
N LYS A 123 7.36 -2.58 -6.69
CA LYS A 123 7.00 -2.36 -8.08
C LYS A 123 6.94 -3.66 -8.88
N GLN A 124 7.94 -4.53 -8.73
CA GLN A 124 7.95 -5.85 -9.38
C GLN A 124 6.75 -6.70 -8.97
N ILE A 125 6.36 -6.69 -7.68
CA ILE A 125 5.15 -7.37 -7.22
C ILE A 125 3.91 -6.81 -7.93
N GLY A 126 3.77 -5.49 -8.01
CA GLY A 126 2.66 -4.85 -8.74
C GLY A 126 2.62 -5.19 -10.23
N GLU A 127 3.77 -5.27 -10.87
CA GLU A 127 3.91 -5.70 -12.28
C GLU A 127 3.57 -7.18 -12.47
N CYS A 128 3.97 -8.04 -11.54
CA CYS A 128 3.66 -9.46 -11.51
C CYS A 128 2.15 -9.70 -11.37
N LEU A 129 1.51 -9.04 -10.40
CA LEU A 129 0.08 -9.19 -10.12
C LEU A 129 -0.81 -8.42 -11.11
N GLY A 130 -0.30 -7.39 -11.77
CA GLY A 130 -1.07 -6.49 -12.64
C GLY A 130 -2.10 -5.63 -11.90
N SER A 131 -2.06 -5.57 -10.58
CA SER A 131 -3.04 -4.89 -9.72
C SER A 131 -2.37 -4.21 -8.51
N ASN A 132 -3.14 -3.40 -7.79
CA ASN A 132 -2.83 -3.02 -6.43
C ASN A 132 -2.91 -4.25 -5.52
N TYR A 133 -2.34 -4.15 -4.33
CA TYR A 133 -2.36 -5.27 -3.40
C TYR A 133 -2.29 -4.81 -1.94
N PHE A 134 -2.76 -5.68 -1.07
CA PHE A 134 -2.57 -5.58 0.37
C PHE A 134 -1.35 -6.37 0.82
N VAL A 135 -0.70 -5.89 1.86
CA VAL A 135 0.39 -6.57 2.56
C VAL A 135 -0.08 -6.85 3.98
N LEU A 136 -0.04 -8.12 4.37
CA LEU A 136 -0.38 -8.60 5.70
C LEU A 136 0.94 -8.86 6.46
N PRO A 137 1.37 -7.94 7.33
CA PRO A 137 2.71 -7.96 7.92
C PRO A 137 2.73 -8.70 9.27
N SER A 138 2.53 -10.00 9.26
CA SER A 138 2.50 -10.80 10.49
C SER A 138 3.90 -11.08 11.05
N SER A 139 4.89 -11.41 10.22
CA SER A 139 6.22 -11.88 10.63
C SER A 139 7.36 -11.05 10.06
N ILE A 140 8.50 -10.99 10.76
CA ILE A 140 9.76 -10.43 10.23
C ILE A 140 10.37 -11.33 9.14
N HIS A 141 9.97 -12.60 9.08
CA HIS A 141 10.54 -13.59 8.15
C HIS A 141 9.92 -13.53 6.77
N GLU A 142 8.62 -13.26 6.71
CA GLU A 142 7.85 -13.14 5.46
C GLU A 142 6.64 -12.22 5.65
N VAL A 143 6.14 -11.72 4.55
CA VAL A 143 4.86 -11.01 4.51
C VAL A 143 3.94 -11.66 3.48
N LEU A 144 2.65 -11.66 3.76
CA LEU A 144 1.66 -12.14 2.80
C LEU A 144 1.21 -10.99 1.90
N ILE A 145 1.06 -11.31 0.62
CA ILE A 145 0.62 -10.40 -0.45
C ILE A 145 -0.72 -10.88 -0.96
N LEU A 146 -1.70 -10.01 -0.93
CA LEU A 146 -3.07 -10.29 -1.37
C LEU A 146 -3.49 -9.29 -2.44
N PRO A 147 -3.77 -9.68 -3.68
CA PRO A 147 -4.25 -8.78 -4.72
C PRO A 147 -5.52 -8.03 -4.28
N ASP A 148 -5.59 -6.72 -4.57
CA ASP A 148 -6.79 -5.91 -4.32
C ASP A 148 -7.81 -6.17 -5.44
N ASN A 149 -8.64 -7.17 -5.22
CA ASN A 149 -9.72 -7.59 -6.12
C ASN A 149 -11.12 -7.23 -5.59
N GLY A 150 -11.19 -6.48 -4.48
CA GLY A 150 -12.43 -6.04 -3.86
C GLY A 150 -13.19 -7.15 -3.10
N MET A 151 -12.56 -8.30 -2.83
CA MET A 151 -13.18 -9.40 -2.10
C MET A 151 -13.12 -9.22 -0.57
N PHE A 152 -12.17 -8.43 -0.08
CA PHE A 152 -11.92 -8.26 1.34
C PHE A 152 -12.00 -6.80 1.75
N GLU A 153 -12.58 -6.54 2.91
CA GLU A 153 -12.57 -5.24 3.56
C GLU A 153 -11.36 -5.12 4.51
N VAL A 154 -10.80 -3.92 4.63
CA VAL A 154 -9.61 -3.69 5.46
C VAL A 154 -9.78 -4.14 6.92
N PRO A 155 -10.95 -3.94 7.58
CA PRO A 155 -11.16 -4.45 8.94
C PRO A 155 -11.07 -5.97 9.05
N GLU A 156 -11.53 -6.71 8.04
CA GLU A 156 -11.45 -8.17 7.99
C GLU A 156 -9.99 -8.63 7.88
N LEU A 157 -9.22 -8.00 7.00
CA LEU A 157 -7.80 -8.29 6.84
C LEU A 157 -6.99 -7.97 8.12
N ASN A 158 -7.29 -6.86 8.81
CA ASN A 158 -6.67 -6.55 10.09
C ASN A 158 -6.98 -7.60 11.16
N ALA A 159 -8.25 -8.07 11.22
CA ALA A 159 -8.63 -9.12 12.15
C ALA A 159 -7.88 -10.43 11.87
N MET A 160 -7.69 -10.80 10.61
CA MET A 160 -6.88 -11.97 10.22
C MET A 160 -5.43 -11.85 10.67
N VAL A 161 -4.79 -10.69 10.44
CA VAL A 161 -3.40 -10.45 10.87
C VAL A 161 -3.28 -10.53 12.38
N GLN A 162 -4.22 -9.93 13.11
CA GLN A 162 -4.24 -9.95 14.58
C GLN A 162 -4.39 -11.39 15.11
N GLU A 163 -5.31 -12.18 14.56
CA GLU A 163 -5.49 -13.59 14.95
C GLU A 163 -4.20 -14.39 14.73
N VAL A 164 -3.54 -14.23 13.58
CA VAL A 164 -2.27 -14.92 13.28
C VAL A 164 -1.17 -14.48 14.25
N ASN A 165 -1.05 -13.18 14.53
CA ASN A 165 -0.08 -12.66 15.49
C ASN A 165 -0.30 -13.19 16.91
N GLU A 166 -1.56 -13.29 17.36
CA GLU A 166 -1.89 -13.80 18.69
C GLU A 166 -1.65 -15.30 18.83
N THR A 167 -1.75 -16.09 17.75
CA THR A 167 -1.80 -17.55 17.83
C THR A 167 -0.60 -18.27 17.22
N GLN A 168 0.11 -17.65 16.24
CA GLN A 168 1.12 -18.31 15.42
C GLN A 168 2.49 -17.65 15.42
N VAL A 169 2.57 -16.34 15.70
CA VAL A 169 3.82 -15.58 15.58
C VAL A 169 4.36 -15.22 16.95
N GLU A 170 5.61 -15.55 17.22
CA GLU A 170 6.27 -15.14 18.47
C GLU A 170 6.31 -13.61 18.56
N ARG A 171 6.06 -13.08 19.74
CA ARG A 171 5.95 -11.63 19.97
C ARG A 171 7.15 -10.82 19.47
N GLN A 172 8.33 -11.40 19.51
CA GLN A 172 9.56 -10.75 19.05
C GLN A 172 9.70 -10.72 17.53
N GLU A 173 8.92 -11.54 16.83
CA GLU A 173 8.90 -11.65 15.37
C GLU A 173 7.72 -10.92 14.73
N GLN A 174 6.75 -10.48 15.53
CA GLN A 174 5.60 -9.72 15.04
C GLN A 174 6.02 -8.37 14.48
N LEU A 175 5.55 -8.05 13.27
CA LEU A 175 5.77 -6.76 12.62
C LEU A 175 4.69 -5.74 12.98
N SER A 176 3.44 -6.03 12.64
CA SER A 176 2.31 -5.13 12.84
C SER A 176 1.00 -5.90 12.79
N ASP A 177 -0.03 -5.38 13.48
CA ASP A 177 -1.42 -5.84 13.35
C ASP A 177 -2.18 -5.07 12.26
N LYS A 178 -1.50 -4.17 11.53
CA LYS A 178 -2.12 -3.26 10.58
C LYS A 178 -1.69 -3.57 9.16
N VAL A 179 -2.68 -3.90 8.34
CA VAL A 179 -2.53 -4.16 6.91
C VAL A 179 -2.06 -2.89 6.19
N GLN A 180 -1.11 -3.07 5.28
CA GLN A 180 -0.67 -2.02 4.38
C GLN A 180 -1.31 -2.20 3.00
N PHE A 181 -1.60 -1.10 2.34
CA PHE A 181 -1.98 -1.06 0.94
C PHE A 181 -0.78 -0.63 0.11
N CYS A 182 -0.55 -1.29 -1.01
CA CYS A 182 0.47 -0.91 -1.97
C CYS A 182 -0.15 -0.63 -3.35
N ASP A 183 0.12 0.55 -3.88
CA ASP A 183 -0.23 0.89 -5.25
C ASP A 183 0.70 0.14 -6.22
N GLY A 184 0.15 -0.76 -7.02
CA GLY A 184 0.93 -1.63 -7.91
C GLY A 184 1.67 -0.92 -9.04
N LYS A 185 1.34 0.36 -9.33
CA LYS A 185 2.01 1.15 -10.37
C LYS A 185 3.08 2.06 -9.82
N THR A 186 2.80 2.73 -8.71
CA THR A 186 3.70 3.72 -8.09
C THR A 186 4.57 3.13 -7.00
N ALA A 187 4.29 1.89 -6.56
CA ALA A 187 4.93 1.23 -5.43
C ALA A 187 4.83 2.00 -4.10
N VAL A 188 3.94 2.99 -4.02
CA VAL A 188 3.65 3.70 -2.77
C VAL A 188 2.91 2.76 -1.84
N MET A 189 3.46 2.59 -0.64
CA MET A 189 2.88 1.77 0.43
C MET A 189 2.39 2.70 1.55
N GLU A 190 1.17 2.48 2.00
CA GLU A 190 0.55 3.23 3.10
C GLU A 190 -0.35 2.32 3.93
N ASN A 191 -0.60 2.70 5.16
CA ASN A 191 -1.56 2.01 6.02
C ASN A 191 -2.96 2.01 5.39
N ALA A 192 -3.56 0.84 5.26
CA ALA A 192 -4.82 0.65 4.53
C ALA A 192 -5.98 1.41 5.18
N GLU A 193 -6.10 1.42 6.52
CA GLU A 193 -7.16 2.18 7.24
C GLU A 193 -7.00 3.71 7.04
N ARG A 194 -5.76 4.21 7.10
CA ARG A 194 -5.50 5.65 6.86
C ARG A 194 -5.81 6.04 5.43
N ARG A 195 -5.51 5.17 4.47
CA ARG A 195 -5.85 5.36 3.07
C ARG A 195 -7.36 5.45 2.88
N GLU A 196 -8.14 4.51 3.42
CA GLU A 196 -9.60 4.53 3.34
C GLU A 196 -10.17 5.82 3.93
N ALA A 197 -9.75 6.19 5.14
CA ALA A 197 -10.20 7.43 5.79
C ALA A 197 -9.84 8.69 4.99
N ARG A 198 -8.71 8.70 4.28
CA ARG A 198 -8.31 9.78 3.38
C ARG A 198 -9.22 9.84 2.17
N LEU A 199 -9.44 8.72 1.49
CA LEU A 199 -10.32 8.64 0.32
C LEU A 199 -11.77 9.01 0.62
N GLU A 200 -12.28 8.65 1.79
CA GLU A 200 -13.62 9.06 2.24
C GLU A 200 -13.73 10.58 2.44
N LYS A 201 -12.70 11.19 3.05
CA LYS A 201 -12.64 12.65 3.20
C LYS A 201 -12.56 13.37 1.85
N GLU A 202 -11.76 12.87 0.93
CA GLU A 202 -11.64 13.41 -0.43
C GLU A 202 -12.98 13.33 -1.18
N LYS A 203 -13.65 12.18 -1.16
CA LYS A 203 -15.00 12.00 -1.74
C LYS A 203 -16.04 12.92 -1.10
N ALA A 204 -15.97 13.12 0.20
CA ALA A 204 -16.88 14.04 0.92
C ALA A 204 -16.63 15.50 0.54
N ALA A 205 -15.34 15.90 0.39
CA ALA A 205 -14.96 17.23 -0.04
C ALA A 205 -15.39 17.52 -1.49
N GLU A 206 -15.20 16.57 -2.41
CA GLU A 206 -15.67 16.68 -3.80
C GLU A 206 -17.20 16.82 -3.89
N LYS A 207 -17.95 16.03 -3.11
CA LYS A 207 -19.40 16.18 -3.01
C LYS A 207 -19.83 17.54 -2.46
N ALA A 208 -19.06 18.10 -1.53
CA ALA A 208 -19.34 19.42 -0.95
C ALA A 208 -19.04 20.55 -1.96
N THR A 209 -17.93 20.46 -2.70
CA THR A 209 -17.56 21.43 -3.76
C THR A 209 -18.47 21.34 -4.97
N GLY A 210 -18.82 20.14 -5.44
CA GLY A 210 -19.77 19.94 -6.53
C GLY A 210 -21.17 20.47 -6.20
N ARG A 211 -21.57 20.46 -4.91
CA ARG A 211 -22.84 21.03 -4.46
C ARG A 211 -22.83 22.57 -4.41
N THR A 212 -21.68 23.19 -4.22
CA THR A 212 -21.49 24.65 -4.30
C THR A 212 -21.43 25.14 -5.73
N GLU A 213 -20.82 24.42 -6.66
CA GLU A 213 -20.81 24.75 -8.08
C GLU A 213 -22.21 24.59 -8.72
N ALA A 214 -23.00 23.57 -8.34
CA ALA A 214 -24.37 23.41 -8.81
C ALA A 214 -25.32 24.53 -8.36
N LYS A 215 -25.05 25.22 -7.24
CA LYS A 215 -25.81 26.42 -6.79
C LYS A 215 -25.36 27.72 -7.44
N GLY A 216 -24.15 27.78 -7.99
CA GLY A 216 -23.59 28.94 -8.71
C GLY A 216 -23.60 28.83 -10.23
N GLY A 217 -24.04 27.69 -10.77
CA GLY A 217 -24.06 27.38 -12.18
C GLY A 217 -25.09 28.20 -12.98
N ILE A 218 -25.10 27.99 -14.31
CA ILE A 218 -25.95 28.72 -15.30
C ILE A 218 -27.41 28.78 -14.89
N HIS A 219 -27.94 27.75 -14.21
CA HIS A 219 -29.32 27.72 -13.68
C HIS A 219 -29.57 28.76 -12.59
N GLY A 220 -28.64 28.99 -11.68
CA GLY A 220 -28.75 30.02 -10.65
C GLY A 220 -28.64 31.44 -11.22
N LYS A 221 -27.86 31.63 -12.28
CA LYS A 221 -27.78 32.90 -13.04
C LYS A 221 -29.06 33.14 -13.88
N LEU A 222 -29.65 32.08 -14.43
CA LEU A 222 -30.88 32.16 -15.22
C LEU A 222 -32.09 32.48 -14.32
N GLU A 223 -32.17 31.90 -13.13
CA GLU A 223 -33.25 32.20 -12.16
C GLU A 223 -33.13 33.62 -11.60
N LYS A 224 -31.90 34.11 -11.33
CA LYS A 224 -31.70 35.54 -10.97
C LYS A 224 -32.08 36.47 -12.10
N ALA A 225 -31.68 36.18 -13.34
CA ALA A 225 -32.06 36.99 -14.49
C ALA A 225 -33.60 36.99 -14.72
N LYS A 226 -34.27 35.86 -14.57
CA LYS A 226 -35.73 35.78 -14.64
C LYS A 226 -36.43 36.57 -13.52
N ALA A 227 -35.87 36.54 -12.30
CA ALA A 227 -36.41 37.32 -11.17
C ALA A 227 -36.21 38.85 -11.39
N GLU A 228 -35.09 39.26 -11.94
CA GLU A 228 -34.81 40.67 -12.30
C GLU A 228 -35.74 41.19 -13.44
N ILE A 229 -35.99 40.35 -14.46
CA ILE A 229 -36.94 40.66 -15.52
C ILE A 229 -38.37 40.75 -15.00
N LYS A 230 -38.75 39.91 -14.02
CA LYS A 230 -40.08 39.94 -13.40
C LYS A 230 -40.26 41.11 -12.42
N ALA A 231 -39.16 41.60 -11.82
CA ALA A 231 -39.17 42.77 -10.92
C ALA A 231 -39.17 44.09 -11.69
N LYS A 232 -38.74 44.11 -12.96
CA LYS A 232 -38.80 45.29 -13.86
C LYS A 232 -40.06 45.26 -14.72
N GLY A 233 -41.16 44.72 -14.18
CA GLY A 233 -42.43 44.58 -14.84
C GLY A 233 -43.07 45.90 -15.23
N THR A 234 -43.58 45.88 -16.45
CA THR A 234 -44.66 46.67 -17.00
C THR A 234 -44.48 48.21 -17.01
N ASP A 235 -43.90 48.68 -18.09
CA ASP A 235 -44.55 49.80 -18.79
C ASP A 235 -44.10 49.84 -20.28
N THR A 236 -45.15 49.98 -21.14
CA THR A 236 -45.16 50.42 -22.54
C THR A 236 -44.51 49.56 -23.60
N ILE A 237 -45.36 48.72 -24.23
CA ILE A 237 -45.20 48.29 -25.62
C ILE A 237 -45.99 49.27 -26.53
N PRO A 238 -45.33 50.01 -27.46
CA PRO A 238 -46.03 50.66 -28.56
C PRO A 238 -46.46 49.59 -29.56
N LYS A 239 -47.77 49.47 -29.82
CA LYS A 239 -48.34 48.83 -30.97
C LYS A 239 -47.86 49.56 -32.23
N ASN A 240 -46.97 48.94 -33.04
CA ASN A 240 -46.95 49.04 -34.50
C ASN A 240 -45.70 48.33 -35.06
N ARG A 241 -45.92 47.14 -35.58
CA ARG A 241 -45.34 46.56 -36.80
C ARG A 241 -45.61 45.06 -36.86
N ALA A 242 -46.87 44.80 -37.17
CA ALA A 242 -47.22 43.52 -37.79
C ALA A 242 -47.48 43.86 -39.28
N LYS A 243 -46.49 43.65 -40.10
CA LYS A 243 -46.56 43.38 -41.52
C LYS A 243 -45.13 43.33 -42.07
N ASP A 244 -44.86 42.27 -42.75
CA ASP A 244 -43.69 41.89 -43.56
C ASP A 244 -42.78 40.88 -42.89
N LEU A 245 -43.10 39.64 -43.22
CA LEU A 245 -42.18 38.57 -43.61
C LEU A 245 -42.95 37.25 -43.69
N ALA A 246 -43.93 37.24 -44.61
CA ALA A 246 -44.37 36.05 -45.27
C ALA A 246 -43.83 36.15 -46.69
N SER A 247 -42.73 35.51 -46.99
CA SER A 247 -42.23 35.00 -48.24
C SER A 247 -40.71 34.84 -48.17
N VAL A 248 -40.22 33.67 -48.08
CA VAL A 248 -39.20 33.01 -48.88
C VAL A 248 -38.92 31.66 -48.25
N LEU A 249 -39.47 30.62 -48.92
CA LEU A 249 -39.06 29.22 -48.99
C LEU A 249 -38.79 28.47 -47.72
#